data_b6e8a550d6c049db7d61c0623985f58a
#
_entry.id   b6e8a550d6c049db7d61c0623985f58a
#
_cell.length_a   1.000
_cell.length_b   1.000
_cell.length_c   1.000
_cell.angle_alpha   90.00
_cell.angle_beta   90.00
_cell.angle_gamma   90.00
#
_symmetry.space_group_name_H-M   'P 1'
#
loop_
_entity.id
_entity.type
_entity.pdbx_description
1 polymer ?
#
loop_
_entity_poly.entity_id
_entity_poly.type
_entity_poly.pdbx_seq_one_letter_code
_entity_poly.pdbx_strand_id
1 'polypeptide(L)'
;MNPQMTIAGRAIGTGLPTYVIAEISANHHQSPDKFERLIKAAIAAGADAVKLQTYTADTITLDSDNPDFRISSGTLWDGTTLHKLYRTAFTPWEWHADAARWSADAGC
;
A
#
# COMPACT_ATOMS: atom_id res chain seq x y z
N MET A 1 -17.84 -17.55 22.46
CA MET A 1 -16.39 -17.41 22.14
C MET A 1 -16.19 -16.13 21.36
N ASN A 2 -15.35 -15.25 21.82
CA ASN A 2 -14.94 -14.10 21.00
C ASN A 2 -13.93 -14.61 19.96
N PRO A 3 -14.19 -14.40 18.65
CA PRO A 3 -13.27 -14.84 17.63
C PRO A 3 -11.94 -14.09 17.79
N GLN A 4 -10.86 -14.85 17.84
CA GLN A 4 -9.50 -14.32 17.86
C GLN A 4 -8.73 -14.88 16.66
N MET A 5 -7.85 -14.07 16.13
CA MET A 5 -6.91 -14.48 15.08
C MET A 5 -5.49 -14.10 15.51
N THR A 6 -4.50 -14.64 14.83
CA THR A 6 -3.10 -14.34 15.13
C THR A 6 -2.41 -13.86 13.84
N ILE A 7 -1.70 -12.74 13.94
CA ILE A 7 -0.83 -12.22 12.88
C ILE A 7 0.57 -12.09 13.45
N ALA A 8 1.54 -12.77 12.83
CA ALA A 8 2.94 -12.77 13.26
C ALA A 8 3.12 -13.03 14.78
N GLY A 9 2.35 -13.98 15.33
CA GLY A 9 2.38 -14.34 16.75
C GLY A 9 1.60 -13.43 17.69
N ARG A 10 1.07 -12.30 17.20
CA ARG A 10 0.25 -11.39 18.00
C ARG A 10 -1.22 -11.73 17.87
N ALA A 11 -1.88 -11.93 19.01
CA ALA A 11 -3.33 -12.18 19.06
C ALA A 11 -4.13 -10.89 18.79
N ILE A 12 -5.16 -11.00 17.97
CA ILE A 12 -6.04 -9.90 17.56
C ILE A 12 -7.49 -10.33 17.80
N GLY A 13 -8.29 -9.47 18.39
CA GLY A 13 -9.70 -9.77 18.67
C GLY A 13 -10.30 -8.81 19.68
N THR A 14 -11.55 -9.08 20.06
CA THR A 14 -12.27 -8.28 21.04
C THR A 14 -11.54 -8.22 22.40
N GLY A 15 -11.34 -7.02 22.90
CA GLY A 15 -10.64 -6.78 24.17
C GLY A 15 -9.11 -6.82 24.09
N LEU A 16 -8.56 -7.02 22.91
CA LEU A 16 -7.12 -6.93 22.65
C LEU A 16 -6.76 -5.57 22.04
N PRO A 17 -5.49 -5.13 22.14
CA PRO A 17 -5.04 -3.92 21.48
C PRO A 17 -5.26 -3.97 19.96
N THR A 18 -5.68 -2.86 19.40
CA THR A 18 -5.92 -2.73 17.95
C THR A 18 -4.62 -3.00 17.17
N TYR A 19 -4.74 -3.77 16.10
CA TYR A 19 -3.65 -3.98 15.15
C TYR A 19 -3.76 -2.92 14.05
N VAL A 20 -2.75 -2.07 13.94
CA VAL A 20 -2.74 -0.92 13.02
C VAL A 20 -1.92 -1.23 11.79
N ILE A 21 -2.57 -1.19 10.63
CA ILE A 21 -1.93 -1.37 9.33
C ILE A 21 -1.84 -0.02 8.63
N ALA A 22 -0.63 0.46 8.36
CA ALA A 22 -0.41 1.67 7.59
C ALA A 22 -0.39 1.36 6.09
N GLU A 23 -1.31 1.93 5.35
CA GLU A 23 -1.35 1.78 3.90
C GLU A 23 -0.42 2.80 3.23
N ILE A 24 0.76 2.34 2.83
CA ILE A 24 1.71 3.11 2.01
C ILE A 24 1.21 3.20 0.57
N SER A 25 0.49 2.13 0.14
CA SER A 25 -0.04 2.02 -1.22
C SER A 25 1.05 2.17 -2.27
N ALA A 26 0.90 3.10 -3.21
CA ALA A 26 1.89 3.48 -4.20
C ALA A 26 2.25 4.98 -4.11
N ASN A 27 2.14 5.57 -2.92
CA ASN A 27 2.35 7.01 -2.70
C ASN A 27 3.83 7.43 -2.72
N HIS A 28 4.74 6.54 -3.02
CA HIS A 28 6.16 6.80 -3.17
C HIS A 28 6.54 7.47 -4.50
N HIS A 29 5.61 7.61 -5.45
CA HIS A 29 5.81 8.23 -6.78
C HIS A 29 7.03 7.67 -7.53
N GLN A 30 7.22 6.34 -7.51
CA GLN A 30 8.35 5.64 -8.13
C GLN A 30 9.74 6.07 -7.63
N SER A 31 9.82 6.62 -6.40
CA SER A 31 11.07 7.01 -5.76
C SER A 31 11.44 6.00 -4.66
N PRO A 32 12.54 5.24 -4.80
CA PRO A 32 13.01 4.30 -3.76
C PRO A 32 13.27 4.99 -2.41
N ASP A 33 13.91 6.15 -2.42
CA ASP A 33 14.20 6.90 -1.19
C ASP A 33 12.92 7.35 -0.47
N LYS A 34 11.92 7.78 -1.23
CA LYS A 34 10.62 8.15 -0.65
C LYS A 34 9.89 6.93 -0.11
N PHE A 35 9.99 5.81 -0.79
CA PHE A 35 9.41 4.53 -0.36
C PHE A 35 9.99 4.08 0.99
N GLU A 36 11.32 4.05 1.12
CA GLU A 36 11.99 3.72 2.38
C GLU A 36 11.57 4.66 3.52
N ARG A 37 11.55 5.97 3.26
CA ARG A 37 11.15 6.98 4.26
C ARG A 37 9.71 6.81 4.71
N LEU A 38 8.78 6.48 3.80
CA LEU A 38 7.37 6.25 4.14
C LEU A 38 7.21 5.03 5.05
N ILE A 39 7.89 3.92 4.74
CA ILE A 39 7.88 2.71 5.57
C ILE A 39 8.42 3.03 6.97
N LYS A 40 9.60 3.61 7.05
CA LYS A 40 10.22 3.96 8.34
C LYS A 40 9.38 4.93 9.15
N ALA A 41 8.76 5.91 8.51
CA ALA A 41 7.87 6.86 9.20
C ALA A 41 6.60 6.19 9.75
N ALA A 42 6.00 5.28 8.99
CA ALA A 42 4.83 4.52 9.43
C ALA A 42 5.14 3.68 10.68
N ILE A 43 6.28 2.98 10.68
CA ILE A 43 6.73 2.15 11.80
C ILE A 43 7.06 3.02 13.01
N ALA A 44 7.78 4.12 12.82
CA ALA A 44 8.11 5.06 13.89
C ALA A 44 6.85 5.70 14.52
N ALA A 45 5.78 5.85 13.76
CA ALA A 45 4.48 6.30 14.25
C ALA A 45 3.69 5.23 15.02
N GLY A 46 4.19 4.00 15.08
CA GLY A 46 3.58 2.90 15.84
C GLY A 46 2.71 1.96 15.03
N ALA A 47 2.82 1.93 13.71
CA ALA A 47 2.13 0.93 12.91
C ALA A 47 2.67 -0.48 13.20
N ASP A 48 1.76 -1.45 13.25
CA ASP A 48 2.08 -2.86 13.48
C ASP A 48 2.43 -3.57 12.16
N ALA A 49 1.95 -3.04 11.05
CA ALA A 49 2.26 -3.51 9.71
C ALA A 49 2.18 -2.38 8.69
N VAL A 50 2.83 -2.55 7.56
CA VAL A 50 2.67 -1.70 6.37
C VAL A 50 2.04 -2.49 5.23
N LYS A 51 1.20 -1.83 4.44
CA LYS A 51 0.56 -2.42 3.27
C LYS A 51 0.98 -1.68 2.01
N LEU A 52 1.38 -2.44 1.02
CA LEU A 52 1.83 -1.96 -0.29
C LEU A 52 0.79 -2.31 -1.36
N GLN A 53 0.79 -1.59 -2.47
CA GLN A 53 0.01 -1.94 -3.66
C GLN A 53 0.93 -2.35 -4.81
N THR A 54 0.84 -3.62 -5.18
CA THR A 54 1.69 -4.24 -6.20
C THR A 54 0.81 -4.89 -7.25
N TYR A 55 0.82 -4.31 -8.43
CA TYR A 55 0.05 -4.74 -9.59
C TYR A 55 0.71 -4.21 -10.88
N THR A 56 0.23 -4.63 -12.02
CA THR A 56 0.42 -3.92 -13.28
C THR A 56 -0.90 -3.26 -13.70
N ALA A 57 -0.85 -2.24 -14.57
CA ALA A 57 -2.08 -1.61 -15.04
C ALA A 57 -3.03 -2.63 -15.68
N ASP A 58 -2.50 -3.59 -16.44
CA ASP A 58 -3.29 -4.64 -17.11
C ASP A 58 -3.92 -5.64 -16.15
N THR A 59 -3.41 -5.82 -14.94
CA THR A 59 -3.97 -6.74 -13.96
C THR A 59 -5.07 -6.11 -13.10
N ILE A 60 -5.19 -4.79 -13.09
CA ILE A 60 -6.12 -4.07 -12.22
C ILE A 60 -7.25 -3.38 -12.97
N THR A 61 -7.06 -3.01 -14.25
CA THR A 61 -8.07 -2.32 -15.04
C THR A 61 -7.89 -2.58 -16.53
N LEU A 62 -8.89 -2.19 -17.33
CA LEU A 62 -8.83 -2.23 -18.79
C LEU A 62 -8.17 -0.94 -19.32
N ASP A 63 -7.44 -1.07 -20.43
CA ASP A 63 -6.97 0.08 -21.20
C ASP A 63 -8.11 0.59 -22.09
N SER A 64 -8.91 1.49 -21.54
CA SER A 64 -10.11 2.01 -22.20
C SER A 64 -10.29 3.50 -21.95
N ASP A 65 -10.74 4.20 -22.98
CA ASP A 65 -11.14 5.62 -22.91
C ASP A 65 -12.63 5.79 -22.57
N ASN A 66 -13.36 4.70 -22.34
CA ASN A 66 -14.76 4.76 -21.92
C ASN A 66 -14.91 5.61 -20.65
N PRO A 67 -15.98 6.41 -20.49
CA PRO A 67 -16.22 7.24 -19.32
C PRO A 67 -16.08 6.51 -17.97
N ASP A 68 -16.46 5.24 -17.89
CA ASP A 68 -16.35 4.42 -16.68
C ASP A 68 -14.89 4.18 -16.24
N PHE A 69 -13.91 4.36 -17.14
CA PHE A 69 -12.49 4.18 -16.90
C PHE A 69 -11.72 5.51 -16.87
N ARG A 70 -12.43 6.64 -16.90
CA ARG A 70 -11.85 7.98 -16.77
C ARG A 70 -12.01 8.49 -15.36
N ILE A 71 -11.02 9.25 -14.89
CA ILE A 71 -11.06 9.91 -13.59
C ILE A 71 -11.71 11.29 -13.78
N SER A 72 -12.82 11.53 -13.05
CA SER A 72 -13.61 12.77 -13.14
C SER A 72 -14.18 13.19 -11.78
N SER A 73 -13.46 12.91 -10.70
CA SER A 73 -13.94 13.09 -9.33
C SER A 73 -13.45 14.37 -8.64
N GLY A 74 -12.91 15.33 -9.39
CA GLY A 74 -12.37 16.58 -8.85
C GLY A 74 -11.00 16.42 -8.19
N THR A 75 -10.21 15.46 -8.66
CA THR A 75 -8.86 15.17 -8.17
C THR A 75 -7.78 15.69 -9.11
N LEU A 76 -6.52 15.63 -8.67
CA LEU A 76 -5.35 15.97 -9.51
C LEU A 76 -5.21 15.06 -10.75
N TRP A 77 -5.92 13.93 -10.78
CA TRP A 77 -5.87 12.92 -11.82
C TRP A 77 -6.97 13.07 -12.87
N ASP A 78 -7.82 14.09 -12.74
CA ASP A 78 -8.93 14.33 -13.68
C ASP A 78 -8.44 14.48 -15.12
N GLY A 79 -9.20 13.89 -16.04
CA GLY A 79 -8.89 13.90 -17.48
C GLY A 79 -7.95 12.78 -17.94
N THR A 80 -7.41 11.96 -17.03
CA THR A 80 -6.66 10.74 -17.38
C THR A 80 -7.52 9.49 -17.24
N THR A 81 -7.07 8.37 -17.79
CA THR A 81 -7.72 7.06 -17.58
C THR A 81 -7.11 6.34 -16.38
N LEU A 82 -7.88 5.42 -15.79
CA LEU A 82 -7.39 4.57 -14.71
C LEU A 82 -6.15 3.78 -15.13
N HIS A 83 -6.14 3.23 -16.36
CA HIS A 83 -4.99 2.48 -16.86
C HIS A 83 -3.71 3.34 -16.93
N LYS A 84 -3.81 4.58 -17.42
CA LYS A 84 -2.65 5.50 -17.45
C LYS A 84 -2.15 5.83 -16.06
N LEU A 85 -3.04 6.07 -15.10
CA LEU A 85 -2.68 6.28 -13.70
C LEU A 85 -1.93 5.07 -13.15
N TYR A 86 -2.47 3.87 -13.30
CA TYR A 86 -1.90 2.65 -12.73
C TYR A 86 -0.58 2.22 -13.38
N ARG A 87 -0.24 2.73 -14.55
CA ARG A 87 1.09 2.54 -15.15
C ARG A 87 2.22 3.21 -14.35
N THR A 88 1.89 4.16 -13.51
CA THR A 88 2.86 4.90 -12.67
C THR A 88 2.59 4.76 -11.17
N ALA A 89 1.39 4.36 -10.77
CA ALA A 89 0.98 4.27 -9.38
C ALA A 89 0.95 2.82 -8.90
N PHE A 90 2.10 2.15 -8.89
CA PHE A 90 2.27 0.78 -8.39
C PHE A 90 3.60 0.66 -7.65
N THR A 91 3.72 -0.34 -6.77
CA THR A 91 4.98 -0.69 -6.12
C THR A 91 5.71 -1.74 -6.96
N PRO A 92 6.94 -1.47 -7.44
CA PRO A 92 7.73 -2.45 -8.18
C PRO A 92 7.99 -3.73 -7.36
N TRP A 93 7.95 -4.89 -8.02
CA TRP A 93 8.16 -6.19 -7.37
C TRP A 93 9.51 -6.29 -6.66
N GLU A 94 10.55 -5.78 -7.29
CA GLU A 94 11.92 -5.81 -6.78
C GLU A 94 12.13 -5.04 -5.47
N TRP A 95 11.19 -4.14 -5.12
CA TRP A 95 11.28 -3.36 -3.87
C TRP A 95 10.80 -4.11 -2.63
N HIS A 96 10.11 -5.25 -2.80
CA HIS A 96 9.53 -5.99 -1.68
C HIS A 96 10.57 -6.57 -0.74
N ALA A 97 11.71 -7.03 -1.25
CA ALA A 97 12.77 -7.57 -0.41
C ALA A 97 13.34 -6.49 0.53
N ASP A 98 13.54 -5.28 0.02
CA ASP A 98 14.00 -4.16 0.83
C ASP A 98 12.93 -3.71 1.83
N ALA A 99 11.67 -3.62 1.41
CA ALA A 99 10.56 -3.28 2.29
C ALA A 99 10.43 -4.26 3.46
N ALA A 100 10.53 -5.56 3.19
CA ALA A 100 10.49 -6.60 4.22
C ALA A 100 11.67 -6.48 5.20
N ARG A 101 12.88 -6.22 4.68
CA ARG A 101 14.07 -6.02 5.52
C ARG A 101 13.91 -4.79 6.43
N TRP A 102 13.53 -3.63 5.89
CA TRP A 102 13.35 -2.40 6.68
C TRP A 102 12.26 -2.56 7.75
N SER A 103 11.18 -3.28 7.41
CA SER A 103 10.10 -3.53 8.36
C SER A 103 10.57 -4.45 9.49
N ALA A 104 11.25 -5.56 9.16
CA ALA A 104 11.76 -6.49 10.16
C ALA A 104 12.82 -5.85 11.08
N ASP A 105 13.74 -5.04 10.53
CA ASP A 105 14.76 -4.33 11.30
C ASP A 105 14.17 -3.33 12.30
N ALA A 106 12.99 -2.81 12.00
CA ALA A 106 12.26 -1.87 12.86
C ALA A 106 11.19 -2.53 13.74
N GLY A 107 11.04 -3.86 13.69
CA GLY A 107 10.11 -4.62 14.53
C GLY A 107 8.66 -4.64 14.04
N CYS A 108 8.44 -4.48 12.74
CA CYS A 108 7.13 -4.47 12.11
C CYS A 108 6.91 -5.70 11.21
#